data_e365ea104d7d9eb4a62690495dddea39
#
_entry.id   e365ea104d7d9eb4a62690495dddea39
#
_cell.length_a   1.000
_cell.length_b   1.000
_cell.length_c   1.000
_cell.angle_alpha   90.00
_cell.angle_beta   90.00
_cell.angle_gamma   90.00
#
_symmetry.space_group_name_H-M   'P 1'
#
loop_
_entity.id
_entity.type
_entity.pdbx_description
1 polymer ?
#
loop_
_entity_poly.entity_id
_entity_poly.type
_entity_poly.pdbx_seq_one_letter_code
_entity_poly.pdbx_strand_id
1 'polypeptide(L)'
;MSSPVASKSVASTAVRPVRVIRLNPADDVVIALDQLMSGTVLDEEAVTVSGLIPPGHKVATRDVGEGEAVHRYGQIMGFASQPIRAGQHVHTHNLAMGEFARDYAFSQGVRATVPSTESATFRGIVREDGRVATRNYIGILTSVNCSATVARAISDYFRRDIHPEALAAFPNVDGVVALTHGSGCAIDSEGDGLAILQRTLGGYACHPNFAGVLVIGLGCETNQISRLLETQGLREHDRLRTFTIQDTGGTTLTIAKGIELVRQMLPDANDVKRETVSASHLTIGLQCGGSDGYSGVTANPVLGAAVDLLVRRGGTAILSETPEIYGAEHLLTRRAVTPQVGQKLVDRIRWWEAYAQRQGAQINNNPSAGNKAGGLTTVLEKSLGGIAKAGSTNLVEVYEYAQPVKARGLVFMDTPGYDPVSATGQVAGGANLICFTTGRGSAYGCAPSPSVKLATNTALWQRQSDDMDLNCGEVLEGSTTIEQLGAVLFQLLLDVASGKRSRSEQHGYGQNEFVPWQISAIM
;
A
#
# COMPACT_ATOMS: atom_id res chain seq x y z
N MET A 1 18.02 51.00 -52.42
CA MET A 1 16.99 49.98 -52.29
C MET A 1 17.01 49.47 -50.86
N SER A 2 16.15 49.99 -50.03
CA SER A 2 16.04 49.70 -48.59
C SER A 2 15.02 48.61 -48.38
N SER A 3 15.45 47.47 -47.82
CA SER A 3 14.58 46.37 -47.43
C SER A 3 13.80 46.70 -46.12
N PRO A 4 12.54 46.30 -45.98
CA PRO A 4 11.78 46.59 -44.79
C PRO A 4 12.12 45.57 -43.66
N VAL A 5 12.33 46.09 -42.46
CA VAL A 5 12.48 45.35 -41.20
C VAL A 5 11.11 44.74 -40.82
N ALA A 6 11.08 43.41 -40.78
CA ALA A 6 9.88 42.69 -40.30
C ALA A 6 9.73 42.86 -38.78
N SER A 7 8.65 43.45 -38.33
CA SER A 7 8.25 43.52 -36.94
C SER A 7 7.89 42.10 -36.43
N LYS A 8 8.63 41.59 -35.47
CA LYS A 8 8.24 40.39 -34.72
C LYS A 8 7.01 40.73 -33.88
N SER A 9 5.88 40.12 -34.20
CA SER A 9 4.69 40.13 -33.34
C SER A 9 5.07 39.45 -32.00
N VAL A 10 4.95 40.21 -30.92
CA VAL A 10 5.00 39.67 -29.55
C VAL A 10 3.75 38.80 -29.40
N ALA A 11 3.96 37.48 -29.32
CA ALA A 11 2.88 36.56 -28.99
C ALA A 11 2.32 36.97 -27.64
N SER A 12 1.04 37.32 -27.59
CA SER A 12 0.29 37.51 -26.36
C SER A 12 0.35 36.21 -25.58
N THR A 13 1.11 36.19 -24.48
CA THR A 13 1.04 35.12 -23.49
C THR A 13 -0.34 35.21 -22.85
N ALA A 14 -1.28 34.42 -23.34
CA ALA A 14 -2.55 34.20 -22.64
C ALA A 14 -2.21 33.76 -21.20
N VAL A 15 -2.54 34.60 -20.22
CA VAL A 15 -2.41 34.29 -18.81
C VAL A 15 -3.27 33.06 -18.57
N ARG A 16 -2.65 31.93 -18.27
CA ARG A 16 -3.40 30.71 -17.88
C ARG A 16 -4.24 31.04 -16.64
N PRO A 17 -5.54 30.70 -16.63
CA PRO A 17 -6.34 30.93 -15.44
C PRO A 17 -5.72 30.21 -14.26
N VAL A 18 -5.66 30.87 -13.10
CA VAL A 18 -5.18 30.31 -11.84
C VAL A 18 -6.09 29.15 -11.45
N ARG A 19 -5.51 27.99 -11.17
CA ARG A 19 -6.27 26.81 -10.85
C ARG A 19 -6.10 26.46 -9.37
N VAL A 20 -7.22 26.41 -8.66
CA VAL A 20 -7.34 25.89 -7.30
C VAL A 20 -8.48 24.90 -7.24
N ILE A 21 -8.51 24.04 -6.23
CA ILE A 21 -9.59 23.07 -6.06
C ILE A 21 -10.14 23.14 -4.63
N ARG A 22 -11.45 23.29 -4.49
CA ARG A 22 -12.21 23.14 -3.25
C ARG A 22 -12.85 21.77 -3.25
N LEU A 23 -12.60 20.97 -2.21
CA LEU A 23 -13.06 19.56 -2.16
C LEU A 23 -14.46 19.45 -1.53
N ASN A 24 -14.78 20.34 -0.59
CA ASN A 24 -16.07 20.38 0.07
C ASN A 24 -16.48 21.85 0.32
N PRO A 25 -17.76 22.21 0.18
CA PRO A 25 -18.21 23.57 0.50
C PRO A 25 -17.88 24.04 1.92
N ALA A 26 -17.75 23.11 2.89
CA ALA A 26 -17.40 23.40 4.28
C ALA A 26 -15.89 23.55 4.51
N ASP A 27 -15.04 23.42 3.48
CA ASP A 27 -13.60 23.54 3.63
C ASP A 27 -13.17 24.98 3.86
N ASP A 28 -12.24 25.19 4.77
CA ASP A 28 -11.63 26.50 5.08
C ASP A 28 -10.44 26.81 4.17
N VAL A 29 -10.08 25.84 3.31
CA VAL A 29 -8.91 25.91 2.44
C VAL A 29 -9.23 25.42 1.03
N VAL A 30 -8.48 25.95 0.05
CA VAL A 30 -8.39 25.41 -1.30
C VAL A 30 -6.98 24.91 -1.56
N ILE A 31 -6.83 23.96 -2.50
CA ILE A 31 -5.55 23.38 -2.89
C ILE A 31 -5.06 24.07 -4.16
N ALA A 32 -3.84 24.56 -4.13
CA ALA A 32 -3.19 25.13 -5.31
C ALA A 32 -2.81 24.02 -6.31
N LEU A 33 -3.29 24.10 -7.55
CA LEU A 33 -2.89 23.20 -8.63
C LEU A 33 -1.63 23.69 -9.33
N ASP A 34 -1.45 25.01 -9.35
CA ASP A 34 -0.28 25.69 -9.88
C ASP A 34 0.43 26.46 -8.74
N GLN A 35 1.68 26.89 -8.98
CA GLN A 35 2.36 27.78 -8.04
C GLN A 35 1.64 29.15 -8.03
N LEU A 36 1.27 29.63 -6.83
CA LEU A 36 0.63 30.92 -6.65
C LEU A 36 1.62 31.91 -6.05
N MET A 37 1.63 33.11 -6.60
CA MET A 37 2.46 34.22 -6.12
C MET A 37 1.63 35.20 -5.27
N SER A 38 2.28 35.95 -4.42
CA SER A 38 1.63 37.05 -3.68
C SER A 38 0.93 38.01 -4.64
N GLY A 39 -0.31 38.39 -4.32
CA GLY A 39 -1.14 39.23 -5.15
C GLY A 39 -2.00 38.50 -6.19
N THR A 40 -1.85 37.17 -6.33
CA THR A 40 -2.75 36.36 -7.16
C THR A 40 -4.15 36.40 -6.59
N VAL A 41 -5.14 36.76 -7.43
CA VAL A 41 -6.56 36.80 -7.03
C VAL A 41 -7.20 35.44 -7.35
N LEU A 42 -7.88 34.87 -6.38
CA LEU A 42 -8.72 33.68 -6.51
C LEU A 42 -10.18 34.15 -6.57
N ASP A 43 -10.67 34.42 -7.79
CA ASP A 43 -11.96 35.07 -8.00
C ASP A 43 -13.14 34.31 -7.39
N GLU A 44 -13.17 32.97 -7.58
CA GLU A 44 -14.23 32.08 -7.05
C GLU A 44 -14.27 32.07 -5.50
N GLU A 45 -13.12 32.29 -4.87
CA GLU A 45 -12.97 32.31 -3.41
C GLU A 45 -13.04 33.71 -2.82
N ALA A 46 -13.03 34.73 -3.65
CA ALA A 46 -12.96 36.17 -3.27
C ALA A 46 -11.76 36.49 -2.38
N VAL A 47 -10.59 35.86 -2.63
CA VAL A 47 -9.39 35.94 -1.80
C VAL A 47 -8.17 36.33 -2.63
N THR A 48 -7.29 37.16 -2.06
CA THR A 48 -5.99 37.49 -2.64
C THR A 48 -4.89 36.76 -1.89
N VAL A 49 -4.07 36.01 -2.61
CA VAL A 49 -2.97 35.20 -2.06
C VAL A 49 -1.90 36.09 -1.42
N SER A 50 -1.49 35.73 -0.22
CA SER A 50 -0.42 36.40 0.55
C SER A 50 0.79 35.48 0.64
N GLY A 51 1.85 35.80 -0.12
CA GLY A 51 3.07 35.01 -0.18
C GLY A 51 3.11 33.99 -1.32
N LEU A 52 4.10 33.10 -1.25
CA LEU A 52 4.29 32.01 -2.21
C LEU A 52 3.56 30.75 -1.74
N ILE A 53 2.72 30.18 -2.59
CA ILE A 53 2.04 28.90 -2.33
C ILE A 53 2.50 27.87 -3.37
N PRO A 54 3.20 26.81 -2.98
CA PRO A 54 3.61 25.75 -3.91
C PRO A 54 2.41 24.90 -4.40
N PRO A 55 2.52 24.21 -5.54
CA PRO A 55 1.51 23.25 -5.98
C PRO A 55 1.28 22.14 -4.93
N GLY A 56 0.03 21.74 -4.74
CA GLY A 56 -0.39 20.76 -3.72
C GLY A 56 -0.56 21.34 -2.33
N HIS A 57 -0.15 22.58 -2.09
CA HIS A 57 -0.31 23.27 -0.81
C HIS A 57 -1.66 23.99 -0.72
N LYS A 58 -2.00 24.46 0.48
CA LYS A 58 -3.31 25.00 0.81
C LYS A 58 -3.27 26.50 1.02
N VAL A 59 -4.33 27.17 0.58
CA VAL A 59 -4.61 28.60 0.80
C VAL A 59 -5.85 28.72 1.69
N ALA A 60 -5.79 29.52 2.75
CA ALA A 60 -6.95 29.83 3.55
C ALA A 60 -7.95 30.67 2.76
N THR A 61 -9.23 30.33 2.83
CA THR A 61 -10.31 31.04 2.13
C THR A 61 -11.10 31.97 3.04
N ARG A 62 -10.84 31.90 4.34
CA ARG A 62 -11.35 32.80 5.38
C ARG A 62 -10.30 33.05 6.45
N ASP A 63 -10.57 34.01 7.30
CA ASP A 63 -9.80 34.19 8.54
C ASP A 63 -10.13 33.05 9.51
N VAL A 64 -9.08 32.49 10.16
CA VAL A 64 -9.18 31.44 11.18
C VAL A 64 -8.48 31.92 12.43
N GLY A 65 -9.17 31.90 13.58
CA GLY A 65 -8.62 32.29 14.87
C GLY A 65 -7.65 31.24 15.43
N GLU A 66 -6.71 31.64 16.29
CA GLU A 66 -5.84 30.71 17.03
C GLU A 66 -6.70 29.71 17.84
N GLY A 67 -6.34 28.42 17.77
CA GLY A 67 -7.08 27.32 18.40
C GLY A 67 -8.33 26.86 17.62
N GLU A 68 -8.75 27.59 16.58
CA GLU A 68 -9.90 27.22 15.76
C GLU A 68 -9.57 26.03 14.84
N ALA A 69 -10.54 25.14 14.63
CA ALA A 69 -10.41 24.02 13.71
C ALA A 69 -10.35 24.49 12.25
N VAL A 70 -9.49 23.86 11.47
CA VAL A 70 -9.37 24.05 10.01
C VAL A 70 -9.89 22.81 9.31
N HIS A 71 -10.78 22.98 8.34
CA HIS A 71 -11.47 21.91 7.65
C HIS A 71 -10.93 21.68 6.22
N ARG A 72 -10.84 20.39 5.87
CA ARG A 72 -10.62 19.87 4.51
C ARG A 72 -11.40 18.57 4.34
N TYR A 73 -11.96 18.32 3.18
CA TYR A 73 -12.89 17.21 2.92
C TYR A 73 -14.18 17.28 3.79
N GLY A 74 -14.55 18.47 4.28
CA GLY A 74 -15.61 18.66 5.26
C GLY A 74 -15.30 18.08 6.63
N GLN A 75 -14.01 17.84 6.96
CA GLN A 75 -13.53 17.24 8.20
C GLN A 75 -12.40 18.08 8.79
N ILE A 76 -12.18 17.96 10.12
CA ILE A 76 -11.07 18.64 10.80
C ILE A 76 -9.74 18.05 10.34
N MET A 77 -8.89 18.88 9.73
CA MET A 77 -7.54 18.49 9.34
C MET A 77 -6.46 18.96 10.34
N GLY A 78 -6.82 19.79 11.27
CA GLY A 78 -5.94 20.37 12.29
C GLY A 78 -6.53 21.61 12.92
N PHE A 79 -5.74 22.27 13.75
CA PHE A 79 -6.12 23.48 14.48
C PHE A 79 -5.10 24.58 14.22
N ALA A 80 -5.56 25.81 14.05
CA ALA A 80 -4.68 26.95 13.86
C ALA A 80 -3.80 27.17 15.10
N SER A 81 -2.48 27.12 14.96
CA SER A 81 -1.53 27.36 16.05
C SER A 81 -1.21 28.84 16.26
N GLN A 82 -1.70 29.69 15.37
CA GLN A 82 -1.69 31.14 15.39
C GLN A 82 -2.79 31.65 14.44
N PRO A 83 -3.22 32.91 14.50
CA PRO A 83 -4.23 33.44 13.58
C PRO A 83 -3.79 33.29 12.13
N ILE A 84 -4.68 32.77 11.28
CA ILE A 84 -4.48 32.61 9.82
C ILE A 84 -5.43 33.57 9.10
N ARG A 85 -4.90 34.40 8.22
CA ARG A 85 -5.71 35.31 7.41
C ARG A 85 -6.09 34.65 6.07
N ALA A 86 -7.24 35.04 5.53
CA ALA A 86 -7.62 34.66 4.17
C ALA A 86 -6.48 35.00 3.18
N GLY A 87 -6.19 34.08 2.26
CA GLY A 87 -5.08 34.18 1.30
C GLY A 87 -3.74 33.68 1.79
N GLN A 88 -3.58 33.38 3.07
CA GLN A 88 -2.32 32.87 3.60
C GLN A 88 -2.13 31.37 3.32
N HIS A 89 -0.88 30.98 3.22
CA HIS A 89 -0.46 29.59 3.17
C HIS A 89 -0.78 28.86 4.48
N VAL A 90 -1.56 27.77 4.41
CA VAL A 90 -1.86 26.91 5.56
C VAL A 90 -0.91 25.72 5.54
N HIS A 91 0.00 25.68 6.50
CA HIS A 91 1.00 24.62 6.59
C HIS A 91 1.51 24.46 8.05
N THR A 92 2.53 23.64 8.26
CA THR A 92 3.07 23.29 9.59
C THR A 92 3.54 24.49 10.45
N HIS A 93 3.72 25.67 9.88
CA HIS A 93 4.08 26.87 10.62
C HIS A 93 2.89 27.52 11.33
N ASN A 94 1.67 27.25 10.91
CA ASN A 94 0.44 27.84 11.46
C ASN A 94 -0.71 26.84 11.66
N LEU A 95 -0.46 25.53 11.45
CA LEU A 95 -1.41 24.46 11.69
C LEU A 95 -0.76 23.35 12.53
N ALA A 96 -1.43 22.93 13.57
CA ALA A 96 -1.00 21.86 14.48
C ALA A 96 -2.09 20.77 14.59
N MET A 97 -1.68 19.60 15.04
CA MET A 97 -2.62 18.56 15.48
C MET A 97 -3.25 19.00 16.81
N GLY A 98 -4.53 18.72 16.99
CA GLY A 98 -5.26 18.88 18.23
C GLY A 98 -6.20 17.70 18.48
N GLU A 99 -6.74 17.66 19.69
CA GLU A 99 -7.73 16.66 20.08
C GLU A 99 -9.14 17.17 19.83
N PHE A 100 -10.02 16.29 19.39
CA PHE A 100 -11.44 16.55 19.23
C PHE A 100 -12.26 15.28 19.45
N ALA A 101 -13.50 15.46 19.86
CA ALA A 101 -14.44 14.35 20.03
C ALA A 101 -14.80 13.74 18.67
N ARG A 102 -14.67 12.43 18.54
CA ARG A 102 -15.02 11.68 17.34
C ARG A 102 -16.35 10.96 17.55
N ASP A 103 -17.32 11.27 16.71
CA ASP A 103 -18.56 10.51 16.66
C ASP A 103 -18.38 9.30 15.74
N TYR A 104 -18.16 8.15 16.32
CA TYR A 104 -17.96 6.91 15.57
C TYR A 104 -19.21 6.43 14.84
N ALA A 105 -20.40 6.82 15.29
CA ALA A 105 -21.70 6.55 14.63
C ALA A 105 -21.79 5.12 14.05
N PHE A 106 -21.42 4.11 14.86
CA PHE A 106 -21.25 2.73 14.44
C PHE A 106 -22.42 2.24 13.57
N SER A 107 -22.10 1.77 12.37
CA SER A 107 -23.02 1.15 11.41
C SER A 107 -24.18 2.04 10.90
N GLN A 108 -24.21 3.35 11.23
CA GLN A 108 -25.31 4.24 10.81
C GLN A 108 -25.28 4.57 9.31
N GLY A 109 -24.14 4.42 8.66
CA GLY A 109 -23.94 4.66 7.22
C GLY A 109 -23.88 3.40 6.37
N VAL A 110 -24.25 2.23 6.91
CA VAL A 110 -24.24 0.96 6.17
C VAL A 110 -25.22 1.04 5.01
N ARG A 111 -24.75 0.66 3.82
CA ARG A 111 -25.56 0.56 2.62
C ARG A 111 -25.38 -0.82 1.99
N ALA A 112 -26.44 -1.41 1.47
CA ALA A 112 -26.33 -2.69 0.78
C ALA A 112 -25.35 -2.56 -0.39
N THR A 113 -24.34 -3.41 -0.43
CA THR A 113 -23.46 -3.52 -1.59
C THR A 113 -24.24 -4.18 -2.71
N VAL A 114 -24.51 -3.43 -3.78
CA VAL A 114 -25.22 -3.95 -4.96
C VAL A 114 -24.21 -4.72 -5.81
N PRO A 115 -24.36 -6.06 -5.97
CA PRO A 115 -23.50 -6.82 -6.85
C PRO A 115 -23.57 -6.30 -8.28
N SER A 116 -22.44 -6.34 -9.00
CA SER A 116 -22.45 -6.04 -10.43
C SER A 116 -23.11 -7.18 -11.21
N THR A 117 -23.96 -6.83 -12.18
CA THR A 117 -24.50 -7.78 -13.16
C THR A 117 -23.49 -8.18 -14.22
N GLU A 118 -22.45 -7.36 -14.40
CA GLU A 118 -21.36 -7.64 -15.33
C GLU A 118 -20.32 -8.55 -14.68
N SER A 119 -20.02 -9.67 -15.33
CA SER A 119 -18.92 -10.54 -14.93
C SER A 119 -17.57 -9.91 -15.28
N ALA A 120 -16.61 -9.98 -14.36
CA ALA A 120 -15.22 -9.66 -14.64
C ALA A 120 -14.36 -10.89 -14.36
N THR A 121 -13.42 -11.17 -15.24
CA THR A 121 -12.57 -12.36 -15.18
C THR A 121 -11.11 -11.99 -15.43
N PHE A 122 -10.21 -12.88 -14.98
CA PHE A 122 -8.79 -12.81 -15.29
C PHE A 122 -8.23 -14.21 -15.54
N ARG A 123 -7.01 -14.29 -16.11
CA ARG A 123 -6.32 -15.55 -16.37
C ARG A 123 -5.47 -15.94 -15.14
N GLY A 124 -6.07 -16.66 -14.19
CA GLY A 124 -5.44 -17.12 -12.95
C GLY A 124 -4.88 -18.54 -13.05
N ILE A 125 -4.01 -18.91 -12.10
CA ILE A 125 -3.53 -20.29 -11.91
C ILE A 125 -4.32 -20.89 -10.76
N VAL A 126 -5.15 -21.89 -11.03
CA VAL A 126 -5.95 -22.57 -10.01
C VAL A 126 -5.07 -23.62 -9.32
N ARG A 127 -4.93 -23.50 -8.00
CA ARG A 127 -4.22 -24.49 -7.18
C ARG A 127 -5.13 -25.66 -6.81
N GLU A 128 -4.55 -26.78 -6.41
CA GLU A 128 -5.29 -27.99 -6.03
C GLU A 128 -6.33 -27.76 -4.91
N ASP A 129 -6.04 -26.83 -4.01
CA ASP A 129 -6.94 -26.44 -2.92
C ASP A 129 -8.03 -25.42 -3.34
N GLY A 130 -8.12 -25.11 -4.64
CA GLY A 130 -9.09 -24.18 -5.22
C GLY A 130 -8.72 -22.70 -5.08
N ARG A 131 -7.61 -22.34 -4.42
CA ARG A 131 -7.12 -20.95 -4.39
C ARG A 131 -6.55 -20.57 -5.74
N VAL A 132 -6.59 -19.28 -6.06
CA VAL A 132 -6.16 -18.77 -7.35
C VAL A 132 -4.94 -17.87 -7.20
N ALA A 133 -3.90 -18.18 -7.95
CA ALA A 133 -2.66 -17.43 -8.00
C ALA A 133 -2.64 -16.46 -9.20
N THR A 134 -1.99 -15.31 -9.01
CA THR A 134 -1.67 -14.33 -10.04
C THR A 134 -0.25 -14.49 -10.58
N ARG A 135 0.62 -15.16 -9.79
CA ARG A 135 2.03 -15.46 -10.11
C ARG A 135 2.37 -16.88 -9.68
N ASN A 136 3.56 -17.34 -10.07
CA ASN A 136 4.01 -18.72 -9.88
C ASN A 136 5.49 -18.76 -9.47
N TYR A 137 5.78 -18.43 -8.23
CA TYR A 137 7.14 -18.40 -7.68
C TYR A 137 7.48 -19.68 -6.91
N ILE A 138 8.78 -19.93 -6.69
CA ILE A 138 9.28 -20.76 -5.59
C ILE A 138 9.82 -19.83 -4.51
N GLY A 139 9.33 -19.98 -3.28
CA GLY A 139 9.72 -19.18 -2.13
C GLY A 139 10.80 -19.86 -1.29
N ILE A 140 11.78 -19.10 -0.80
CA ILE A 140 12.75 -19.53 0.18
C ILE A 140 12.58 -18.64 1.41
N LEU A 141 11.95 -19.17 2.46
CA LEU A 141 11.73 -18.49 3.72
C LEU A 141 12.87 -18.81 4.71
N THR A 142 13.19 -17.85 5.55
CA THR A 142 14.12 -18.07 6.68
C THR A 142 13.34 -18.07 7.98
N SER A 143 13.63 -19.02 8.89
CA SER A 143 13.10 -18.99 10.26
C SER A 143 13.82 -17.93 11.10
N VAL A 144 15.05 -17.61 10.73
CA VAL A 144 15.94 -16.71 11.46
C VAL A 144 16.89 -15.98 10.52
N ASN A 145 17.36 -14.79 10.93
CA ASN A 145 18.35 -14.02 10.18
C ASN A 145 19.61 -14.82 9.81
N CYS A 146 20.08 -15.71 10.68
CA CYS A 146 21.29 -16.51 10.48
C CYS A 146 21.27 -17.38 9.21
N SER A 147 20.09 -17.72 8.68
CA SER A 147 19.93 -18.46 7.42
C SER A 147 19.77 -17.57 6.18
N ALA A 148 19.73 -16.24 6.35
CA ALA A 148 19.46 -15.30 5.26
C ALA A 148 20.46 -15.39 4.10
N THR A 149 21.76 -15.46 4.40
CA THR A 149 22.81 -15.58 3.39
C THR A 149 22.66 -16.85 2.55
N VAL A 150 22.32 -17.96 3.19
CA VAL A 150 22.09 -19.25 2.50
C VAL A 150 20.88 -19.16 1.59
N ALA A 151 19.77 -18.62 2.10
CA ALA A 151 18.53 -18.45 1.32
C ALA A 151 18.77 -17.59 0.07
N ARG A 152 19.50 -16.47 0.22
CA ARG A 152 19.86 -15.59 -0.91
C ARG A 152 20.79 -16.29 -1.91
N ALA A 153 21.83 -17.00 -1.45
CA ALA A 153 22.73 -17.72 -2.34
C ALA A 153 21.99 -18.80 -3.17
N ILE A 154 20.99 -19.46 -2.58
CA ILE A 154 20.14 -20.40 -3.32
C ILE A 154 19.29 -19.67 -4.36
N SER A 155 18.61 -18.57 -4.00
CA SER A 155 17.77 -17.84 -4.94
C SER A 155 18.58 -17.19 -6.07
N ASP A 156 19.77 -16.66 -5.77
CA ASP A 156 20.67 -16.04 -6.75
C ASP A 156 21.13 -17.02 -7.83
N TYR A 157 21.25 -18.32 -7.49
CA TYR A 157 21.53 -19.36 -8.48
C TYR A 157 20.45 -19.45 -9.56
N PHE A 158 19.21 -19.08 -9.28
CA PHE A 158 18.09 -19.13 -10.23
C PHE A 158 17.76 -17.76 -10.84
N ARG A 159 18.59 -16.75 -10.61
CA ARG A 159 18.40 -15.44 -11.24
C ARG A 159 18.72 -15.52 -12.73
N ARG A 160 17.79 -15.02 -13.54
CA ARG A 160 17.90 -15.08 -15.02
C ARG A 160 19.03 -14.21 -15.58
N ASP A 161 19.46 -13.17 -14.86
CA ASP A 161 20.57 -12.29 -15.20
C ASP A 161 21.95 -12.87 -14.83
N ILE A 162 21.98 -13.86 -13.93
CA ILE A 162 23.21 -14.55 -13.48
C ILE A 162 23.32 -15.92 -14.15
N HIS A 163 22.24 -16.72 -14.09
CA HIS A 163 22.15 -18.08 -14.62
C HIS A 163 20.89 -18.24 -15.48
N PRO A 164 20.85 -17.69 -16.72
CA PRO A 164 19.67 -17.74 -17.57
C PRO A 164 19.20 -19.17 -17.88
N GLU A 165 20.12 -20.14 -17.91
CA GLU A 165 19.84 -21.55 -18.17
C GLU A 165 19.06 -22.25 -17.04
N ALA A 166 19.18 -21.76 -15.79
CA ALA A 166 18.61 -22.43 -14.62
C ALA A 166 17.07 -22.53 -14.67
N LEU A 167 16.41 -21.55 -15.30
CA LEU A 167 14.96 -21.51 -15.46
C LEU A 167 14.51 -21.56 -16.93
N ALA A 168 15.42 -21.78 -17.90
CA ALA A 168 15.08 -21.74 -19.32
C ALA A 168 14.05 -22.80 -19.73
N ALA A 169 14.10 -24.00 -19.14
CA ALA A 169 13.16 -25.08 -19.37
C ALA A 169 11.81 -24.92 -18.63
N PHE A 170 11.68 -23.90 -17.78
CA PHE A 170 10.53 -23.70 -16.89
C PHE A 170 9.86 -22.33 -17.11
N PRO A 171 9.26 -22.07 -18.28
CA PRO A 171 8.73 -20.75 -18.65
C PRO A 171 7.53 -20.31 -17.80
N ASN A 172 6.80 -21.24 -17.17
CA ASN A 172 5.65 -20.93 -16.31
C ASN A 172 6.05 -20.61 -14.86
N VAL A 173 7.34 -20.68 -14.51
CA VAL A 173 7.87 -20.26 -13.20
C VAL A 173 8.33 -18.81 -13.30
N ASP A 174 7.72 -17.91 -12.52
CA ASP A 174 8.06 -16.49 -12.52
C ASP A 174 9.46 -16.22 -11.94
N GLY A 175 9.89 -17.00 -10.96
CA GLY A 175 11.21 -16.93 -10.37
C GLY A 175 11.35 -17.73 -9.08
N VAL A 176 12.56 -17.68 -8.51
CA VAL A 176 12.87 -18.18 -7.17
C VAL A 176 13.24 -16.97 -6.31
N VAL A 177 12.58 -16.78 -5.18
CA VAL A 177 12.75 -15.59 -4.34
C VAL A 177 13.07 -15.95 -2.91
N ALA A 178 14.14 -15.32 -2.36
CA ALA A 178 14.49 -15.45 -0.95
C ALA A 178 13.79 -14.33 -0.15
N LEU A 179 13.01 -14.73 0.85
CA LEU A 179 12.29 -13.85 1.77
C LEU A 179 12.98 -13.90 3.13
N THR A 180 13.88 -12.95 3.35
CA THR A 180 14.78 -12.91 4.51
C THR A 180 14.41 -11.75 5.44
N HIS A 181 14.63 -11.93 6.74
CA HIS A 181 14.34 -10.92 7.76
C HIS A 181 15.41 -10.87 8.85
N GLY A 182 15.37 -9.83 9.69
CA GLY A 182 16.36 -9.57 10.74
C GLY A 182 16.03 -10.14 12.12
N SER A 183 15.04 -11.05 12.26
CA SER A 183 14.56 -11.56 13.54
C SER A 183 14.67 -13.10 13.61
N GLY A 184 14.01 -13.72 14.59
CA GLY A 184 13.89 -15.18 14.77
C GLY A 184 14.75 -15.76 15.87
N CYS A 185 15.68 -14.97 16.43
CA CYS A 185 16.49 -15.33 17.59
C CYS A 185 16.48 -14.20 18.62
N ALA A 186 16.79 -14.51 19.88
CA ALA A 186 16.84 -13.55 20.99
C ALA A 186 15.57 -12.71 21.15
N ILE A 187 14.42 -13.31 20.87
CA ILE A 187 13.08 -12.74 21.08
C ILE A 187 12.33 -13.54 22.13
N ASP A 188 11.34 -12.92 22.78
CA ASP A 188 10.51 -13.62 23.75
C ASP A 188 9.76 -14.78 23.08
N SER A 189 9.94 -16.01 23.63
CA SER A 189 9.37 -17.25 23.08
C SER A 189 7.84 -17.34 23.21
N GLU A 190 7.22 -16.56 24.09
CA GLU A 190 5.77 -16.53 24.31
C GLU A 190 5.14 -15.17 23.95
N GLY A 191 5.96 -14.23 23.43
CA GLY A 191 5.54 -12.86 23.15
C GLY A 191 4.87 -12.68 21.79
N ASP A 192 4.14 -11.57 21.65
CA ASP A 192 3.45 -11.17 20.43
C ASP A 192 4.38 -11.10 19.20
N GLY A 193 5.66 -10.74 19.41
CA GLY A 193 6.61 -10.63 18.31
C GLY A 193 6.92 -11.95 17.64
N LEU A 194 7.07 -13.05 18.42
CA LEU A 194 7.23 -14.39 17.85
C LEU A 194 5.94 -14.86 17.17
N ALA A 195 4.79 -14.63 17.78
CA ALA A 195 3.48 -14.97 17.20
C ALA A 195 3.24 -14.25 15.86
N ILE A 196 3.58 -12.96 15.78
CA ILE A 196 3.50 -12.16 14.55
C ILE A 196 4.46 -12.72 13.49
N LEU A 197 5.71 -13.01 13.84
CA LEU A 197 6.69 -13.56 12.90
C LEU A 197 6.23 -14.92 12.35
N GLN A 198 5.78 -15.82 13.21
CA GLN A 198 5.30 -17.14 12.80
C GLN A 198 4.06 -17.05 11.92
N ARG A 199 3.10 -16.18 12.26
CA ARG A 199 1.91 -15.93 11.44
C ARG A 199 2.26 -15.35 10.07
N THR A 200 3.23 -14.45 10.00
CA THR A 200 3.74 -13.90 8.75
C THR A 200 4.38 -14.98 7.87
N LEU A 201 5.30 -15.76 8.43
CA LEU A 201 5.97 -16.85 7.71
C LEU A 201 4.96 -17.93 7.27
N GLY A 202 4.01 -18.28 8.13
CA GLY A 202 2.93 -19.23 7.82
C GLY A 202 2.05 -18.75 6.67
N GLY A 203 1.67 -17.47 6.67
CA GLY A 203 0.89 -16.86 5.60
C GLY A 203 1.62 -16.90 4.25
N TYR A 204 2.91 -16.60 4.24
CA TYR A 204 3.74 -16.72 3.05
C TYR A 204 3.93 -18.18 2.62
N ALA A 205 4.17 -19.10 3.54
CA ALA A 205 4.31 -20.53 3.21
C ALA A 205 3.05 -21.10 2.56
N CYS A 206 1.87 -20.55 2.88
CA CYS A 206 0.58 -20.93 2.30
C CYS A 206 0.16 -20.06 1.13
N HIS A 207 0.93 -19.04 0.73
CA HIS A 207 0.46 -18.08 -0.26
C HIS A 207 0.28 -18.73 -1.65
N PRO A 208 -0.86 -18.51 -2.36
CA PRO A 208 -1.14 -19.20 -3.63
C PRO A 208 -0.16 -18.86 -4.74
N ASN A 209 0.52 -17.72 -4.68
CA ASN A 209 1.54 -17.33 -5.66
C ASN A 209 2.84 -18.12 -5.54
N PHE A 210 2.98 -19.00 -4.52
CA PHE A 210 4.06 -19.97 -4.44
C PHE A 210 3.61 -21.35 -4.91
N ALA A 211 4.33 -21.90 -5.89
CA ALA A 211 4.19 -23.29 -6.30
C ALA A 211 4.89 -24.24 -5.33
N GLY A 212 5.96 -23.77 -4.70
CA GLY A 212 6.72 -24.50 -3.69
C GLY A 212 7.45 -23.56 -2.75
N VAL A 213 7.73 -24.00 -1.54
CA VAL A 213 8.41 -23.22 -0.50
C VAL A 213 9.46 -24.07 0.20
N LEU A 214 10.67 -23.51 0.37
CA LEU A 214 11.68 -24.00 1.29
C LEU A 214 11.69 -23.14 2.54
N VAL A 215 11.74 -23.74 3.74
CA VAL A 215 11.97 -23.02 4.99
C VAL A 215 13.33 -23.45 5.53
N ILE A 216 14.24 -22.48 5.68
CA ILE A 216 15.63 -22.72 6.09
C ILE A 216 15.88 -22.10 7.45
N GLY A 217 16.30 -22.94 8.42
CA GLY A 217 16.72 -22.51 9.74
C GLY A 217 18.24 -22.59 9.93
N LEU A 218 18.73 -22.06 11.04
CA LEU A 218 20.08 -22.35 11.53
C LEU A 218 20.11 -23.69 12.27
N GLY A 219 19.17 -23.89 13.22
CA GLY A 219 19.04 -25.07 14.08
C GLY A 219 18.94 -24.78 15.58
N CYS A 220 19.35 -23.57 16.03
CA CYS A 220 19.33 -23.18 17.45
C CYS A 220 18.59 -21.87 17.73
N GLU A 221 17.83 -21.36 16.79
CA GLU A 221 17.03 -20.15 16.90
C GLU A 221 15.83 -20.30 17.84
N THR A 222 15.30 -19.18 18.35
CA THR A 222 14.06 -19.16 19.14
C THR A 222 12.86 -19.56 18.28
N ASN A 223 12.82 -19.12 17.03
CA ASN A 223 11.78 -19.48 16.06
C ASN A 223 12.11 -20.84 15.41
N GLN A 224 12.06 -21.91 16.18
CA GLN A 224 12.28 -23.27 15.69
C GLN A 224 11.29 -23.65 14.58
N ILE A 225 11.78 -24.29 13.51
CA ILE A 225 10.96 -24.71 12.38
C ILE A 225 9.81 -25.63 12.82
N SER A 226 10.07 -26.57 13.70
CA SER A 226 9.05 -27.49 14.23
C SER A 226 7.89 -26.73 14.89
N ARG A 227 8.20 -25.73 15.71
CA ARG A 227 7.20 -24.89 16.37
C ARG A 227 6.45 -24.02 15.35
N LEU A 228 7.15 -23.45 14.36
CA LEU A 228 6.52 -22.71 13.26
C LEU A 228 5.50 -23.58 12.52
N LEU A 229 5.86 -24.80 12.16
CA LEU A 229 4.96 -25.74 11.48
C LEU A 229 3.74 -26.07 12.37
N GLU A 230 3.96 -26.38 13.62
CA GLU A 230 2.89 -26.71 14.58
C GLU A 230 1.91 -25.55 14.78
N THR A 231 2.43 -24.37 15.12
CA THR A 231 1.58 -23.19 15.44
C THR A 231 0.81 -22.68 14.23
N GLN A 232 1.34 -22.87 13.01
CA GLN A 232 0.69 -22.43 11.77
C GLN A 232 -0.09 -23.57 11.07
N GLY A 233 -0.16 -24.77 11.69
CA GLY A 233 -0.85 -25.91 11.11
C GLY A 233 -0.26 -26.41 9.79
N LEU A 234 1.04 -26.18 9.59
CA LEU A 234 1.76 -26.58 8.39
C LEU A 234 2.28 -28.00 8.50
N ARG A 235 2.39 -28.69 7.38
CA ARG A 235 2.99 -30.02 7.28
C ARG A 235 3.93 -30.06 6.09
N GLU A 236 5.06 -30.74 6.26
CA GLU A 236 5.98 -30.99 5.14
C GLU A 236 5.33 -31.91 4.10
N HIS A 237 5.55 -31.56 2.85
CA HIS A 237 5.13 -32.30 1.66
C HIS A 237 5.99 -31.85 0.46
N ASP A 238 5.76 -32.37 -0.72
CA ASP A 238 6.62 -32.10 -1.89
C ASP A 238 6.75 -30.60 -2.24
N ARG A 239 5.79 -29.76 -1.86
CA ARG A 239 5.81 -28.31 -2.09
C ARG A 239 6.21 -27.49 -0.86
N LEU A 240 6.38 -28.11 0.32
CA LEU A 240 6.86 -27.46 1.54
C LEU A 240 7.94 -28.32 2.17
N ARG A 241 9.19 -27.94 2.01
CA ARG A 241 10.35 -28.63 2.55
C ARG A 241 11.06 -27.77 3.57
N THR A 242 11.58 -28.41 4.61
CA THR A 242 12.33 -27.73 5.67
C THR A 242 13.66 -28.39 5.94
N PHE A 243 14.67 -27.61 6.33
CA PHE A 243 15.98 -28.12 6.78
C PHE A 243 16.77 -27.02 7.49
N THR A 244 17.79 -27.42 8.26
CA THR A 244 18.65 -26.49 8.98
C THR A 244 20.09 -26.55 8.47
N ILE A 245 20.83 -25.45 8.68
CA ILE A 245 22.25 -25.37 8.32
C ILE A 245 23.07 -26.33 9.17
N GLN A 246 22.76 -26.43 10.48
CA GLN A 246 23.50 -27.27 11.42
C GLN A 246 23.34 -28.76 11.09
N ASP A 247 22.12 -29.23 10.85
CA ASP A 247 21.87 -30.65 10.53
C ASP A 247 22.39 -31.03 9.14
N THR A 248 22.43 -30.06 8.19
CA THR A 248 22.92 -30.30 6.83
C THR A 248 24.46 -30.37 6.78
N GLY A 249 25.15 -29.85 7.80
CA GLY A 249 26.62 -29.90 7.88
C GLY A 249 27.32 -28.64 7.38
N GLY A 250 26.64 -27.49 7.46
CA GLY A 250 27.21 -26.16 7.19
C GLY A 250 26.77 -25.52 5.89
N THR A 251 27.22 -24.28 5.67
CA THR A 251 26.72 -23.37 4.64
C THR A 251 26.79 -23.93 3.22
N THR A 252 27.96 -24.45 2.81
CA THR A 252 28.17 -24.94 1.43
C THR A 252 27.23 -26.11 1.09
N LEU A 253 27.11 -27.08 2.02
CA LEU A 253 26.24 -28.22 1.81
C LEU A 253 24.77 -27.82 1.81
N THR A 254 24.40 -26.85 2.65
CA THR A 254 23.03 -26.32 2.71
C THR A 254 22.63 -25.61 1.43
N ILE A 255 23.52 -24.79 0.85
CA ILE A 255 23.28 -24.14 -0.43
C ILE A 255 23.09 -25.18 -1.54
N ALA A 256 24.00 -26.18 -1.63
CA ALA A 256 23.89 -27.25 -2.63
C ALA A 256 22.59 -28.03 -2.49
N LYS A 257 22.21 -28.41 -1.27
CA LYS A 257 20.95 -29.09 -0.97
C LYS A 257 19.74 -28.24 -1.37
N GLY A 258 19.74 -26.94 -1.03
CA GLY A 258 18.65 -26.03 -1.37
C GLY A 258 18.46 -25.87 -2.88
N ILE A 259 19.56 -25.72 -3.64
CA ILE A 259 19.51 -25.68 -5.11
C ILE A 259 18.90 -26.96 -5.67
N GLU A 260 19.32 -28.11 -5.15
CA GLU A 260 18.79 -29.41 -5.62
C GLU A 260 17.31 -29.57 -5.30
N LEU A 261 16.85 -29.17 -4.10
CA LEU A 261 15.43 -29.21 -3.73
C LEU A 261 14.58 -28.29 -4.62
N VAL A 262 15.07 -27.09 -4.94
CA VAL A 262 14.38 -26.20 -5.89
C VAL A 262 14.29 -26.85 -7.26
N ARG A 263 15.39 -27.44 -7.77
CA ARG A 263 15.37 -28.18 -9.05
C ARG A 263 14.33 -29.28 -9.10
N GLN A 264 14.15 -30.01 -7.99
CA GLN A 264 13.13 -31.05 -7.86
C GLN A 264 11.71 -30.49 -7.89
N MET A 265 11.48 -29.27 -7.40
CA MET A 265 10.16 -28.60 -7.43
C MET A 265 9.82 -27.99 -8.79
N LEU A 266 10.82 -27.64 -9.62
CA LEU A 266 10.61 -26.90 -10.88
C LEU A 266 9.70 -27.60 -11.88
N PRO A 267 9.80 -28.93 -12.14
CA PRO A 267 8.89 -29.60 -13.08
C PRO A 267 7.42 -29.44 -12.72
N ASP A 268 7.06 -29.73 -11.45
CA ASP A 268 5.68 -29.62 -10.97
C ASP A 268 5.22 -28.15 -10.92
N ALA A 269 6.11 -27.25 -10.52
CA ALA A 269 5.84 -25.80 -10.54
C ALA A 269 5.57 -25.30 -11.95
N ASN A 270 6.23 -25.86 -12.97
CA ASN A 270 6.05 -25.47 -14.36
C ASN A 270 4.82 -26.10 -15.02
N ASP A 271 4.29 -27.20 -14.48
CA ASP A 271 3.10 -27.89 -15.03
C ASP A 271 1.81 -27.21 -14.55
N VAL A 272 1.66 -25.94 -14.91
CA VAL A 272 0.48 -25.12 -14.60
C VAL A 272 -0.04 -24.41 -15.83
N LYS A 273 -1.35 -24.16 -15.85
CA LYS A 273 -2.01 -23.39 -16.90
C LYS A 273 -2.83 -22.26 -16.27
N ARG A 274 -2.87 -21.13 -16.97
CA ARG A 274 -3.76 -20.04 -16.60
C ARG A 274 -5.15 -20.32 -17.18
N GLU A 275 -6.16 -20.27 -16.30
CA GLU A 275 -7.57 -20.48 -16.62
C GLU A 275 -8.35 -19.19 -16.44
N THR A 276 -9.48 -19.05 -17.13
CA THR A 276 -10.39 -17.91 -16.92
C THR A 276 -11.15 -18.12 -15.62
N VAL A 277 -10.91 -17.24 -14.67
CA VAL A 277 -11.51 -17.28 -13.33
C VAL A 277 -12.17 -15.94 -13.00
N SER A 278 -13.13 -15.96 -12.07
CA SER A 278 -13.82 -14.76 -11.61
C SER A 278 -12.87 -13.79 -10.89
N ALA A 279 -13.06 -12.49 -11.09
CA ALA A 279 -12.39 -11.44 -10.31
C ALA A 279 -12.64 -11.56 -8.79
N SER A 280 -13.63 -12.33 -8.36
CA SER A 280 -13.88 -12.64 -6.95
C SER A 280 -12.74 -13.37 -6.25
N HIS A 281 -11.79 -13.94 -6.99
CA HIS A 281 -10.57 -14.54 -6.45
C HIS A 281 -9.43 -13.54 -6.20
N LEU A 282 -9.62 -12.26 -6.60
CA LEU A 282 -8.63 -11.23 -6.30
C LEU A 282 -8.79 -10.72 -4.87
N THR A 283 -7.65 -10.65 -4.18
CA THR A 283 -7.49 -9.95 -2.90
C THR A 283 -6.38 -8.92 -3.10
N ILE A 284 -6.74 -7.63 -3.08
CA ILE A 284 -5.78 -6.55 -3.31
C ILE A 284 -5.41 -5.86 -2.00
N GLY A 285 -4.12 -5.66 -1.78
CA GLY A 285 -3.59 -4.82 -0.69
C GLY A 285 -3.53 -3.36 -1.13
N LEU A 286 -4.00 -2.45 -0.29
CA LEU A 286 -4.02 -1.01 -0.54
C LEU A 286 -2.92 -0.33 0.25
N GLN A 287 -1.95 0.29 -0.43
CA GLN A 287 -0.79 0.93 0.17
C GLN A 287 -0.62 2.37 -0.32
N CYS A 288 0.03 3.21 0.49
CA CYS A 288 0.49 4.51 0.04
C CYS A 288 1.84 4.86 0.66
N GLY A 289 2.79 5.29 -0.17
CA GLY A 289 4.10 5.76 0.26
C GLY A 289 4.52 7.02 -0.47
N GLY A 290 5.26 7.93 0.20
CA GLY A 290 5.61 9.21 -0.40
C GLY A 290 4.39 10.07 -0.73
N SER A 291 3.35 10.07 0.10
CA SER A 291 2.11 10.83 -0.10
C SER A 291 2.33 12.33 -0.15
N ASP A 292 1.52 13.04 -0.92
CA ASP A 292 1.52 14.49 -1.12
C ASP A 292 0.11 15.10 -0.95
N GLY A 293 -0.04 16.40 -1.16
CA GLY A 293 -1.31 17.11 -1.09
C GLY A 293 -2.36 16.65 -2.09
N TYR A 294 -1.97 15.98 -3.17
CA TYR A 294 -2.86 15.44 -4.19
C TYR A 294 -3.30 13.99 -3.94
N SER A 295 -2.63 13.26 -3.05
CA SER A 295 -2.90 11.83 -2.81
C SER A 295 -4.37 11.53 -2.55
N GLY A 296 -5.01 12.30 -1.67
CA GLY A 296 -6.44 12.17 -1.35
C GLY A 296 -7.39 12.83 -2.36
N VAL A 297 -6.86 13.44 -3.43
CA VAL A 297 -7.66 14.12 -4.47
C VAL A 297 -7.71 13.29 -5.75
N THR A 298 -6.66 12.53 -6.04
CA THR A 298 -6.48 11.81 -7.30
C THR A 298 -6.30 10.30 -7.08
N ALA A 299 -5.06 9.84 -6.82
CA ALA A 299 -4.71 8.42 -6.82
C ALA A 299 -5.48 7.60 -5.78
N ASN A 300 -5.70 8.12 -4.57
CA ASN A 300 -6.44 7.39 -3.55
C ASN A 300 -7.94 7.25 -3.91
N PRO A 301 -8.67 8.29 -4.32
CA PRO A 301 -10.04 8.15 -4.82
C PRO A 301 -10.15 7.28 -6.08
N VAL A 302 -9.20 7.37 -7.03
CA VAL A 302 -9.17 6.49 -8.21
C VAL A 302 -9.02 5.03 -7.79
N LEU A 303 -8.12 4.74 -6.85
CA LEU A 303 -7.98 3.39 -6.27
C LEU A 303 -9.27 2.97 -5.57
N GLY A 304 -9.91 3.87 -4.80
CA GLY A 304 -11.20 3.62 -4.15
C GLY A 304 -12.32 3.26 -5.15
N ALA A 305 -12.38 3.94 -6.29
CA ALA A 305 -13.34 3.60 -7.35
C ALA A 305 -13.08 2.20 -7.94
N ALA A 306 -11.82 1.82 -8.15
CA ALA A 306 -11.46 0.47 -8.58
C ALA A 306 -11.77 -0.59 -7.50
N VAL A 307 -11.60 -0.27 -6.22
CA VAL A 307 -12.00 -1.12 -5.08
C VAL A 307 -13.50 -1.37 -5.09
N ASP A 308 -14.30 -0.34 -5.29
CA ASP A 308 -15.77 -0.49 -5.37
C ASP A 308 -16.18 -1.41 -6.53
N LEU A 309 -15.52 -1.31 -7.68
CA LEU A 309 -15.74 -2.20 -8.81
C LEU A 309 -15.37 -3.65 -8.50
N LEU A 310 -14.25 -3.87 -7.78
CA LEU A 310 -13.81 -5.20 -7.36
C LEU A 310 -14.75 -5.82 -6.34
N VAL A 311 -15.11 -5.07 -5.29
CA VAL A 311 -15.97 -5.55 -4.20
C VAL A 311 -17.38 -5.90 -4.71
N ARG A 312 -17.94 -5.10 -5.61
CA ARG A 312 -19.22 -5.40 -6.26
C ARG A 312 -19.17 -6.65 -7.14
N ARG A 313 -17.99 -7.15 -7.48
CA ARG A 313 -17.76 -8.41 -8.21
C ARG A 313 -17.28 -9.56 -7.31
N GLY A 314 -17.40 -9.38 -5.98
CA GLY A 314 -17.11 -10.40 -4.97
C GLY A 314 -15.64 -10.54 -4.60
N GLY A 315 -14.75 -9.65 -5.07
CA GLY A 315 -13.35 -9.62 -4.66
C GLY A 315 -13.15 -8.94 -3.30
N THR A 316 -11.91 -8.92 -2.84
CA THR A 316 -11.53 -8.40 -1.52
C THR A 316 -10.48 -7.30 -1.65
N ALA A 317 -10.61 -6.25 -0.84
CA ALA A 317 -9.61 -5.20 -0.69
C ALA A 317 -9.24 -5.05 0.79
N ILE A 318 -7.93 -5.01 1.07
CA ILE A 318 -7.38 -4.89 2.41
C ILE A 318 -6.84 -3.47 2.58
N LEU A 319 -7.56 -2.61 3.29
CA LEU A 319 -7.03 -1.35 3.79
C LEU A 319 -6.20 -1.64 5.05
N SER A 320 -5.10 -0.92 5.23
CA SER A 320 -4.18 -1.10 6.36
C SER A 320 -3.61 0.23 6.84
N GLU A 321 -2.47 0.17 7.58
CA GLU A 321 -1.73 1.35 8.04
C GLU A 321 -2.51 2.11 9.12
N THR A 322 -2.76 1.46 10.27
CA THR A 322 -3.60 2.00 11.35
C THR A 322 -3.22 3.43 11.77
N PRO A 323 -1.94 3.81 11.90
CA PRO A 323 -1.58 5.21 12.16
C PRO A 323 -2.00 6.18 11.04
N GLU A 324 -2.23 5.70 9.81
CA GLU A 324 -2.59 6.51 8.65
C GLU A 324 -4.11 6.64 8.41
N ILE A 325 -4.91 6.09 9.32
CA ILE A 325 -6.36 6.37 9.40
C ILE A 325 -6.71 7.10 10.71
N TYR A 326 -5.73 7.40 11.55
CA TYR A 326 -5.92 8.05 12.85
C TYR A 326 -6.63 9.40 12.72
N GLY A 327 -7.73 9.55 13.45
CA GLY A 327 -8.59 10.75 13.40
C GLY A 327 -9.63 10.74 12.28
N ALA A 328 -9.53 9.81 11.32
CA ALA A 328 -10.50 9.62 10.23
C ALA A 328 -11.21 8.25 10.31
N GLU A 329 -10.89 7.41 11.30
CA GLU A 329 -11.46 6.07 11.48
C GLU A 329 -12.99 6.06 11.59
N HIS A 330 -13.59 7.18 12.04
CA HIS A 330 -15.04 7.33 12.11
C HIS A 330 -15.72 7.22 10.72
N LEU A 331 -15.03 7.52 9.64
CA LEU A 331 -15.52 7.33 8.27
C LEU A 331 -15.63 5.83 7.90
N LEU A 332 -14.89 4.95 8.57
CA LEU A 332 -14.98 3.50 8.42
C LEU A 332 -15.99 2.89 9.41
N THR A 333 -15.97 3.31 10.70
CA THR A 333 -16.89 2.78 11.71
C THR A 333 -18.35 3.04 11.36
N ARG A 334 -18.66 4.19 10.73
CA ARG A 334 -20.02 4.51 10.25
C ARG A 334 -20.54 3.52 9.22
N ARG A 335 -19.67 2.93 8.42
CA ARG A 335 -20.01 1.93 7.39
C ARG A 335 -19.52 0.53 7.72
N ALA A 336 -19.16 0.24 8.97
CA ALA A 336 -18.92 -1.12 9.45
C ALA A 336 -20.22 -1.90 9.44
N VAL A 337 -20.21 -3.13 8.91
CA VAL A 337 -21.42 -3.95 8.73
C VAL A 337 -22.13 -4.25 10.05
N THR A 338 -21.39 -4.24 11.17
CA THR A 338 -21.92 -4.34 12.52
C THR A 338 -21.17 -3.40 13.46
N PRO A 339 -21.79 -2.97 14.59
CA PRO A 339 -21.08 -2.19 15.61
C PRO A 339 -19.83 -2.89 16.16
N GLN A 340 -19.83 -4.22 16.24
CA GLN A 340 -18.71 -5.02 16.72
C GLN A 340 -17.48 -4.88 15.78
N VAL A 341 -17.69 -4.88 14.46
CA VAL A 341 -16.61 -4.64 13.48
C VAL A 341 -16.05 -3.24 13.65
N GLY A 342 -16.92 -2.24 13.82
CA GLY A 342 -16.49 -0.86 14.10
C GLY A 342 -15.71 -0.76 15.41
N GLN A 343 -16.14 -1.47 16.47
CA GLN A 343 -15.45 -1.47 17.76
C GLN A 343 -14.05 -2.10 17.66
N LYS A 344 -13.89 -3.21 16.92
CA LYS A 344 -12.56 -3.79 16.66
C LYS A 344 -11.59 -2.75 16.07
N LEU A 345 -12.06 -1.92 15.14
CA LEU A 345 -11.21 -0.87 14.55
C LEU A 345 -10.80 0.17 15.60
N VAL A 346 -11.75 0.64 16.43
CA VAL A 346 -11.48 1.58 17.51
C VAL A 346 -10.50 1.00 18.53
N ASP A 347 -10.62 -0.30 18.83
CA ASP A 347 -9.70 -0.99 19.75
C ASP A 347 -8.26 -1.02 19.19
N ARG A 348 -8.08 -1.15 17.88
CA ARG A 348 -6.75 -1.02 17.25
C ARG A 348 -6.22 0.41 17.36
N ILE A 349 -7.03 1.43 17.12
CA ILE A 349 -6.64 2.84 17.32
C ILE A 349 -6.15 3.07 18.75
N ARG A 350 -6.90 2.61 19.75
CA ARG A 350 -6.53 2.74 21.18
C ARG A 350 -5.23 1.99 21.52
N TRP A 351 -5.05 0.82 20.92
CA TRP A 351 -3.81 0.06 21.07
C TRP A 351 -2.61 0.87 20.56
N TRP A 352 -2.74 1.53 19.38
CA TRP A 352 -1.70 2.36 18.81
C TRP A 352 -1.42 3.61 19.66
N GLU A 353 -2.43 4.24 20.25
CA GLU A 353 -2.26 5.35 21.20
C GLU A 353 -1.42 4.90 22.41
N ALA A 354 -1.79 3.78 23.01
CA ALA A 354 -1.06 3.21 24.14
C ALA A 354 0.37 2.77 23.76
N TYR A 355 0.54 2.20 22.57
CA TYR A 355 1.85 1.79 22.05
C TYR A 355 2.76 3.00 21.83
N ALA A 356 2.29 4.04 21.15
CA ALA A 356 3.04 5.27 20.94
C ALA A 356 3.44 5.92 22.27
N GLN A 357 2.51 5.99 23.23
CA GLN A 357 2.79 6.54 24.57
C GLN A 357 3.91 5.76 25.29
N ARG A 358 3.85 4.41 25.27
CA ARG A 358 4.90 3.56 25.88
C ARG A 358 6.27 3.75 25.24
N GLN A 359 6.31 4.07 23.95
CA GLN A 359 7.54 4.31 23.20
C GLN A 359 8.02 5.77 23.28
N GLY A 360 7.31 6.67 23.95
CA GLY A 360 7.60 8.10 23.93
C GLY A 360 7.45 8.75 22.56
N ALA A 361 6.68 8.13 21.65
CA ALA A 361 6.46 8.58 20.28
C ALA A 361 5.13 9.34 20.16
N GLN A 362 5.01 10.11 19.08
CA GLN A 362 3.78 10.82 18.73
C GLN A 362 3.21 10.28 17.42
N ILE A 363 1.93 9.98 17.38
CA ILE A 363 1.25 9.51 16.15
C ILE A 363 1.38 10.55 15.02
N ASN A 364 1.40 11.84 15.35
CA ASN A 364 1.60 12.94 14.40
C ASN A 364 3.02 13.02 13.79
N ASN A 365 3.94 12.11 14.12
CA ASN A 365 5.21 11.96 13.40
C ASN A 365 5.03 11.38 11.98
N ASN A 366 3.91 10.76 11.71
CA ASN A 366 3.44 10.46 10.37
C ASN A 366 2.36 11.50 9.99
N PRO A 367 2.62 12.53 9.14
CA PRO A 367 3.45 12.50 7.93
C PRO A 367 4.94 12.86 8.12
N SER A 368 5.77 12.26 7.26
CA SER A 368 7.21 12.52 7.21
C SER A 368 7.55 13.92 6.67
N ALA A 369 8.83 14.33 6.79
CA ALA A 369 9.30 15.57 6.20
C ALA A 369 9.03 15.67 4.67
N GLY A 370 9.18 14.55 3.94
CA GLY A 370 8.88 14.49 2.50
C GLY A 370 7.40 14.67 2.18
N ASN A 371 6.51 14.13 3.02
CA ASN A 371 5.05 14.35 2.88
C ASN A 371 4.69 15.83 3.15
N LYS A 372 5.30 16.45 4.16
CA LYS A 372 5.12 17.87 4.48
C LYS A 372 5.61 18.76 3.33
N ALA A 373 6.78 18.49 2.78
CA ALA A 373 7.29 19.18 1.58
C ALA A 373 6.38 18.99 0.35
N GLY A 374 5.57 17.94 0.31
CA GLY A 374 4.55 17.68 -0.71
C GLY A 374 3.19 18.30 -0.43
N GLY A 375 3.05 19.11 0.63
CA GLY A 375 1.83 19.85 0.96
C GLY A 375 0.99 19.29 2.11
N LEU A 376 1.30 18.10 2.66
CA LEU A 376 0.61 17.57 3.84
C LEU A 376 1.07 18.27 5.12
N THR A 377 0.23 18.30 6.16
CA THR A 377 0.51 18.98 7.42
C THR A 377 0.47 18.03 8.63
N THR A 378 -0.70 17.57 9.02
CA THR A 378 -0.94 16.73 10.17
C THR A 378 -1.26 15.29 9.77
N VAL A 379 -1.21 14.37 10.73
CA VAL A 379 -1.70 12.99 10.50
C VAL A 379 -3.20 12.99 10.21
N LEU A 380 -3.98 13.91 10.78
CA LEU A 380 -5.42 14.02 10.50
C LEU A 380 -5.68 14.27 9.01
N GLU A 381 -4.97 15.21 8.42
CA GLU A 381 -5.07 15.49 6.97
C GLU A 381 -4.66 14.28 6.12
N LYS A 382 -3.52 13.64 6.48
CA LYS A 382 -3.04 12.45 5.76
C LYS A 382 -4.06 11.32 5.81
N SER A 383 -4.65 11.08 6.98
CA SER A 383 -5.63 10.03 7.22
C SER A 383 -6.92 10.23 6.42
N LEU A 384 -7.42 11.46 6.35
CA LEU A 384 -8.60 11.78 5.53
C LEU A 384 -8.39 11.43 4.05
N GLY A 385 -7.20 11.74 3.52
CA GLY A 385 -6.82 11.32 2.16
C GLY A 385 -6.56 9.82 2.04
N GLY A 386 -5.98 9.19 3.07
CA GLY A 386 -5.63 7.77 3.10
C GLY A 386 -6.85 6.84 3.02
N ILE A 387 -7.93 7.17 3.73
CA ILE A 387 -9.18 6.40 3.73
C ILE A 387 -9.85 6.35 2.35
N ALA A 388 -9.64 7.34 1.50
CA ALA A 388 -10.22 7.35 0.16
C ALA A 388 -9.83 6.12 -0.69
N LYS A 389 -8.69 5.47 -0.41
CA LYS A 389 -8.28 4.19 -1.04
C LYS A 389 -9.33 3.08 -0.85
N ALA A 390 -10.13 3.15 0.21
CA ALA A 390 -11.12 2.14 0.57
C ALA A 390 -12.43 2.21 -0.22
N GLY A 391 -12.60 3.18 -1.12
CA GLY A 391 -13.86 3.38 -1.84
C GLY A 391 -15.04 3.66 -0.92
N SER A 392 -16.23 3.28 -1.34
CA SER A 392 -17.49 3.58 -0.68
C SER A 392 -18.21 2.37 -0.05
N THR A 393 -17.73 1.14 -0.29
CA THR A 393 -18.36 -0.08 0.23
C THR A 393 -18.17 -0.25 1.73
N ASN A 394 -18.99 -1.13 2.34
CA ASN A 394 -18.96 -1.33 3.78
C ASN A 394 -17.68 -2.03 4.25
N LEU A 395 -17.20 -1.64 5.43
CA LEU A 395 -16.16 -2.38 6.15
C LEU A 395 -16.77 -3.67 6.73
N VAL A 396 -16.31 -4.82 6.23
CA VAL A 396 -16.91 -6.12 6.59
C VAL A 396 -16.19 -6.83 7.74
N GLU A 397 -14.90 -6.60 7.93
CA GLU A 397 -14.13 -7.20 9.03
C GLU A 397 -12.83 -6.42 9.32
N VAL A 398 -12.31 -6.60 10.53
CA VAL A 398 -11.02 -6.06 10.99
C VAL A 398 -10.14 -7.22 11.44
N TYR A 399 -8.93 -7.29 10.90
CA TYR A 399 -7.94 -8.32 11.17
C TYR A 399 -6.72 -7.75 11.90
N GLU A 400 -6.08 -8.56 12.70
CA GLU A 400 -4.74 -8.27 13.21
C GLU A 400 -3.69 -8.49 12.12
N TYR A 401 -2.46 -8.01 12.35
CA TYR A 401 -1.34 -8.14 11.42
C TYR A 401 -1.15 -9.57 10.94
N ALA A 402 -1.06 -9.74 9.63
CA ALA A 402 -0.81 -11.02 8.94
C ALA A 402 -1.85 -12.13 9.20
N GLN A 403 -3.01 -11.83 9.79
CA GLN A 403 -4.09 -12.81 9.91
C GLN A 403 -4.65 -13.18 8.53
N PRO A 404 -4.91 -14.48 8.26
CA PRO A 404 -5.54 -14.90 7.02
C PRO A 404 -6.90 -14.23 6.81
N VAL A 405 -7.07 -13.51 5.71
CA VAL A 405 -8.30 -12.82 5.37
C VAL A 405 -9.29 -13.81 4.77
N LYS A 406 -10.42 -14.01 5.48
CA LYS A 406 -11.48 -14.94 5.08
C LYS A 406 -12.75 -14.24 4.58
N ALA A 407 -13.01 -13.03 5.08
CA ALA A 407 -14.17 -12.24 4.64
C ALA A 407 -13.94 -11.67 3.24
N ARG A 408 -15.01 -11.54 2.48
CA ARG A 408 -15.03 -10.93 1.15
C ARG A 408 -15.57 -9.51 1.22
N GLY A 409 -14.97 -8.59 0.47
CA GLY A 409 -15.33 -7.18 0.46
C GLY A 409 -14.20 -6.30 0.96
N LEU A 410 -14.52 -5.10 1.43
CA LEU A 410 -13.55 -4.23 2.07
C LEU A 410 -13.27 -4.70 3.50
N VAL A 411 -12.02 -5.01 3.80
CA VAL A 411 -11.56 -5.36 5.14
C VAL A 411 -10.44 -4.41 5.59
N PHE A 412 -10.22 -4.34 6.89
CA PHE A 412 -9.10 -3.61 7.47
C PHE A 412 -8.13 -4.60 8.13
N MET A 413 -6.83 -4.40 7.92
CA MET A 413 -5.79 -5.15 8.62
C MET A 413 -4.92 -4.18 9.43
N ASP A 414 -4.79 -4.43 10.73
CA ASP A 414 -3.91 -3.66 11.60
C ASP A 414 -2.45 -3.83 11.20
N THR A 415 -1.82 -2.73 10.81
CA THR A 415 -0.38 -2.68 10.46
C THR A 415 0.23 -1.35 10.84
N PRO A 416 1.57 -1.26 11.01
CA PRO A 416 2.25 0.02 11.03
C PRO A 416 2.03 0.82 9.74
N GLY A 417 2.18 2.14 9.81
CA GLY A 417 2.21 3.05 8.66
C GLY A 417 3.59 3.08 8.01
N TYR A 418 4.10 1.93 7.61
CA TYR A 418 5.37 1.76 6.91
C TYR A 418 5.22 0.71 5.83
N ASP A 419 5.28 1.14 4.59
CA ASP A 419 4.90 0.41 3.37
C ASP A 419 5.34 -1.06 3.33
N PRO A 420 6.65 -1.42 3.46
CA PRO A 420 7.06 -2.81 3.32
C PRO A 420 6.56 -3.69 4.47
N VAL A 421 6.47 -3.15 5.69
CA VAL A 421 5.92 -3.89 6.83
C VAL A 421 4.42 -4.12 6.65
N SER A 422 3.69 -3.08 6.25
CA SER A 422 2.26 -3.15 6.03
C SER A 422 1.91 -4.13 4.91
N ALA A 423 2.55 -4.01 3.75
CA ALA A 423 2.33 -4.90 2.62
C ALA A 423 2.72 -6.36 2.92
N THR A 424 3.81 -6.59 3.70
CA THR A 424 4.17 -7.94 4.17
C THR A 424 3.02 -8.56 4.95
N GLY A 425 2.37 -7.80 5.85
CA GLY A 425 1.18 -8.27 6.56
C GLY A 425 0.02 -8.60 5.64
N GLN A 426 -0.26 -7.73 4.65
CA GLN A 426 -1.35 -7.94 3.67
C GLN A 426 -1.11 -9.18 2.80
N VAL A 427 0.13 -9.39 2.32
CA VAL A 427 0.49 -10.58 1.52
C VAL A 427 0.38 -11.84 2.38
N ALA A 428 0.89 -11.83 3.61
CA ALA A 428 0.69 -12.94 4.55
C ALA A 428 -0.80 -13.23 4.80
N GLY A 429 -1.64 -12.18 4.82
CA GLY A 429 -3.09 -12.28 4.91
C GLY A 429 -3.79 -12.80 3.66
N GLY A 430 -3.08 -12.93 2.54
CA GLY A 430 -3.59 -13.48 1.28
C GLY A 430 -3.74 -12.48 0.13
N ALA A 431 -3.20 -11.25 0.23
CA ALA A 431 -3.21 -10.31 -0.89
C ALA A 431 -2.37 -10.86 -2.06
N ASN A 432 -3.03 -11.14 -3.18
CA ASN A 432 -2.38 -11.67 -4.38
C ASN A 432 -2.03 -10.59 -5.41
N LEU A 433 -2.27 -9.32 -5.07
CA LEU A 433 -1.89 -8.12 -5.80
C LEU A 433 -1.81 -6.93 -4.83
N ILE A 434 -0.86 -6.00 -5.03
CA ILE A 434 -0.72 -4.77 -4.26
C ILE A 434 -0.98 -3.56 -5.17
N CYS A 435 -1.75 -2.59 -4.66
CA CYS A 435 -1.91 -1.27 -5.27
C CYS A 435 -1.21 -0.23 -4.40
N PHE A 436 -0.32 0.55 -4.99
CA PHE A 436 0.55 1.48 -4.28
C PHE A 436 0.40 2.90 -4.85
N THR A 437 -0.14 3.83 -4.07
CA THR A 437 -0.27 5.23 -4.47
C THR A 437 0.93 6.05 -3.99
N THR A 438 1.42 6.97 -4.82
CA THR A 438 2.55 7.83 -4.45
C THR A 438 2.51 9.19 -5.12
N GLY A 439 2.88 10.24 -4.40
CA GLY A 439 3.01 11.61 -4.92
C GLY A 439 4.47 12.04 -5.11
N ARG A 440 5.40 11.34 -4.45
CA ARG A 440 6.84 11.66 -4.48
C ARG A 440 7.66 10.65 -5.26
N GLY A 441 7.08 9.49 -5.56
CA GLY A 441 7.74 8.36 -6.21
C GLY A 441 8.21 7.30 -5.21
N SER A 442 8.28 6.06 -5.67
CA SER A 442 8.75 4.91 -4.89
C SER A 442 9.26 3.81 -5.81
N ALA A 443 10.37 3.17 -5.41
CA ALA A 443 10.87 1.94 -6.02
C ALA A 443 10.17 0.68 -5.50
N TYR A 444 9.13 0.83 -4.66
CA TYR A 444 8.46 -0.31 -4.04
C TYR A 444 8.02 -1.35 -5.07
N GLY A 445 8.29 -2.60 -4.78
CA GLY A 445 7.78 -3.80 -5.43
C GLY A 445 7.46 -4.84 -4.37
N CYS A 446 6.87 -5.95 -4.74
CA CYS A 446 6.63 -7.06 -3.82
C CYS A 446 6.66 -8.39 -4.60
N ALA A 447 7.56 -9.27 -4.22
CA ALA A 447 7.48 -10.67 -4.57
C ALA A 447 6.96 -11.45 -3.35
N PRO A 448 5.93 -12.26 -3.49
CA PRO A 448 5.38 -12.87 -4.71
C PRO A 448 4.17 -12.15 -5.33
N SER A 449 3.68 -11.04 -4.76
CA SER A 449 2.48 -10.38 -5.24
C SER A 449 2.83 -9.16 -6.09
N PRO A 450 2.37 -9.07 -7.36
CA PRO A 450 2.70 -7.94 -8.22
C PRO A 450 2.19 -6.63 -7.63
N SER A 451 2.97 -5.55 -7.80
CA SER A 451 2.63 -4.22 -7.30
C SER A 451 2.35 -3.26 -8.44
N VAL A 452 1.16 -2.66 -8.46
CA VAL A 452 0.73 -1.63 -9.41
C VAL A 452 0.87 -0.27 -8.74
N LYS A 453 1.69 0.63 -9.29
CA LYS A 453 2.00 1.95 -8.75
C LYS A 453 1.26 3.07 -9.47
N LEU A 454 0.59 3.94 -8.69
CA LEU A 454 -0.23 5.04 -9.18
C LEU A 454 0.40 6.37 -8.79
N ALA A 455 0.72 7.20 -9.78
CA ALA A 455 1.20 8.57 -9.58
C ALA A 455 0.03 9.50 -9.27
N THR A 456 0.14 10.33 -8.23
CA THR A 456 -0.90 11.30 -7.84
C THR A 456 -0.96 12.52 -8.76
N ASN A 457 0.11 12.81 -9.49
CA ASN A 457 0.25 13.98 -10.35
C ASN A 457 1.10 13.68 -11.58
N THR A 458 0.81 14.42 -12.67
CA THR A 458 1.49 14.23 -13.97
C THR A 458 2.97 14.60 -13.93
N ALA A 459 3.39 15.52 -13.06
CA ALA A 459 4.80 15.87 -12.92
C ALA A 459 5.64 14.69 -12.38
N LEU A 460 5.10 13.93 -11.43
CA LEU A 460 5.70 12.68 -10.98
C LEU A 460 5.73 11.65 -12.10
N TRP A 461 4.59 11.43 -12.77
CA TRP A 461 4.49 10.51 -13.89
C TRP A 461 5.56 10.77 -14.96
N GLN A 462 5.73 12.02 -15.36
CA GLN A 462 6.73 12.40 -16.37
C GLN A 462 8.18 12.18 -15.89
N ARG A 463 8.44 12.46 -14.61
CA ARG A 463 9.79 12.35 -14.02
C ARG A 463 10.21 10.90 -13.74
N GLN A 464 9.26 10.02 -13.39
CA GLN A 464 9.49 8.63 -12.99
C GLN A 464 8.55 7.68 -13.75
N SER A 465 8.41 7.87 -15.06
CA SER A 465 7.51 7.08 -15.91
C SER A 465 7.82 5.58 -15.91
N ASP A 466 9.09 5.23 -15.68
CA ASP A 466 9.53 3.84 -15.63
C ASP A 466 9.08 3.12 -14.34
N ASP A 467 8.80 3.87 -13.28
CA ASP A 467 8.37 3.31 -12.00
C ASP A 467 6.84 3.24 -11.86
N MET A 468 6.08 4.01 -12.64
CA MET A 468 4.64 4.18 -12.47
C MET A 468 3.84 3.39 -13.51
N ASP A 469 2.74 2.77 -13.08
CA ASP A 469 1.83 2.02 -13.94
C ASP A 469 0.63 2.85 -14.43
N LEU A 470 0.23 3.89 -13.68
CA LEU A 470 -0.91 4.75 -14.02
C LEU A 470 -0.68 6.20 -13.58
N ASN A 471 -1.04 7.16 -14.44
CA ASN A 471 -1.07 8.59 -14.14
C ASN A 471 -2.44 9.03 -13.63
N CYS A 472 -2.59 9.25 -12.32
CA CYS A 472 -3.83 9.80 -11.77
C CYS A 472 -3.87 11.34 -11.77
N GLY A 473 -2.78 12.02 -12.17
CA GLY A 473 -2.73 13.47 -12.33
C GLY A 473 -3.68 14.02 -13.40
N GLU A 474 -4.08 13.18 -14.36
CA GLU A 474 -5.06 13.52 -15.40
C GLU A 474 -6.41 13.98 -14.83
N VAL A 475 -6.76 13.56 -13.62
CA VAL A 475 -7.94 14.06 -12.90
C VAL A 475 -7.83 15.56 -12.59
N LEU A 476 -6.63 16.03 -12.19
CA LEU A 476 -6.38 17.46 -11.93
C LEU A 476 -6.40 18.31 -13.20
N GLU A 477 -6.12 17.69 -14.34
CA GLU A 477 -6.11 18.34 -15.65
C GLU A 477 -7.52 18.42 -16.26
N GLY A 478 -8.50 17.72 -15.65
CA GLY A 478 -9.87 17.65 -16.14
C GLY A 478 -10.05 16.82 -17.41
N SER A 479 -9.02 16.03 -17.80
CA SER A 479 -9.07 15.17 -18.97
C SER A 479 -9.84 13.86 -18.72
N THR A 480 -10.03 13.48 -17.45
CA THR A 480 -10.76 12.28 -17.04
C THR A 480 -11.40 12.49 -15.65
N THR A 481 -12.34 11.61 -15.28
CA THR A 481 -12.93 11.59 -13.94
C THR A 481 -12.33 10.47 -13.08
N ILE A 482 -12.56 10.54 -11.76
CA ILE A 482 -12.15 9.49 -10.81
C ILE A 482 -12.78 8.15 -11.21
N GLU A 483 -14.05 8.12 -11.58
CA GLU A 483 -14.78 6.91 -11.95
C GLU A 483 -14.25 6.31 -13.26
N GLN A 484 -13.98 7.13 -14.26
CA GLN A 484 -13.43 6.68 -15.54
C GLN A 484 -12.03 6.08 -15.33
N LEU A 485 -11.17 6.78 -14.60
CA LEU A 485 -9.81 6.29 -14.34
C LEU A 485 -9.79 5.11 -13.37
N GLY A 486 -10.75 5.04 -12.44
CA GLY A 486 -11.00 3.87 -11.59
C GLY A 486 -11.35 2.61 -12.41
N ALA A 487 -12.15 2.77 -13.47
CA ALA A 487 -12.46 1.68 -14.39
C ALA A 487 -11.22 1.24 -15.20
N VAL A 488 -10.39 2.19 -15.65
CA VAL A 488 -9.09 1.90 -16.31
C VAL A 488 -8.17 1.15 -15.35
N LEU A 489 -8.07 1.60 -14.10
CA LEU A 489 -7.29 0.90 -13.07
C LEU A 489 -7.81 -0.50 -12.84
N PHE A 490 -9.12 -0.68 -12.69
CA PHE A 490 -9.71 -2.01 -12.49
C PHE A 490 -9.34 -2.97 -13.63
N GLN A 491 -9.41 -2.52 -14.89
CA GLN A 491 -8.97 -3.32 -16.04
C GLN A 491 -7.46 -3.62 -15.98
N LEU A 492 -6.63 -2.65 -15.61
CA LEU A 492 -5.19 -2.86 -15.42
C LEU A 492 -4.90 -3.93 -14.35
N LEU A 493 -5.67 -3.95 -13.25
CA LEU A 493 -5.53 -4.97 -12.20
C LEU A 493 -5.88 -6.37 -12.73
N LEU A 494 -6.91 -6.51 -13.56
CA LEU A 494 -7.25 -7.78 -14.22
C LEU A 494 -6.15 -8.22 -15.19
N ASP A 495 -5.57 -7.29 -15.95
CA ASP A 495 -4.48 -7.58 -16.87
C ASP A 495 -3.22 -8.05 -16.13
N VAL A 496 -2.85 -7.36 -15.04
CA VAL A 496 -1.71 -7.72 -14.19
C VAL A 496 -1.96 -9.07 -13.52
N ALA A 497 -3.16 -9.31 -12.99
CA ALA A 497 -3.54 -10.61 -12.44
C ALA A 497 -3.47 -11.72 -13.49
N SER A 498 -3.71 -11.41 -14.76
CA SER A 498 -3.61 -12.34 -15.91
C SER A 498 -2.18 -12.62 -16.37
N GLY A 499 -1.18 -11.97 -15.80
CA GLY A 499 0.24 -12.20 -16.10
C GLY A 499 0.97 -11.03 -16.78
N LYS A 500 0.29 -9.92 -17.10
CA LYS A 500 0.97 -8.69 -17.51
C LYS A 500 1.89 -8.23 -16.38
N ARG A 501 3.14 -7.93 -16.69
CA ARG A 501 4.10 -7.45 -15.69
C ARG A 501 3.87 -5.98 -15.39
N SER A 502 3.81 -5.65 -14.09
CA SER A 502 3.87 -4.27 -13.61
C SER A 502 5.27 -3.69 -13.83
N ARG A 503 5.42 -2.37 -13.67
CA ARG A 503 6.72 -1.69 -13.77
C ARG A 503 7.73 -2.23 -12.74
N SER A 504 7.29 -2.46 -11.50
CA SER A 504 8.14 -3.05 -10.46
C SER A 504 8.69 -4.43 -10.87
N GLU A 505 7.85 -5.26 -11.49
CA GLU A 505 8.27 -6.58 -11.97
C GLU A 505 9.20 -6.50 -13.19
N GLN A 506 9.01 -5.49 -14.07
CA GLN A 506 9.90 -5.26 -15.22
C GLN A 506 11.32 -4.90 -14.77
N HIS A 507 11.46 -4.16 -13.65
CA HIS A 507 12.73 -3.83 -13.02
C HIS A 507 13.29 -4.94 -12.13
N GLY A 508 12.52 -6.01 -11.85
CA GLY A 508 12.94 -7.07 -10.93
C GLY A 508 12.89 -6.66 -9.45
N TYR A 509 12.06 -5.69 -9.07
CA TYR A 509 11.88 -5.24 -7.68
C TYR A 509 11.03 -6.23 -6.87
N GLY A 510 11.15 -6.17 -5.52
CA GLY A 510 10.31 -6.93 -4.60
C GLY A 510 11.01 -8.03 -3.83
N GLN A 511 12.34 -8.14 -3.93
CA GLN A 511 13.11 -9.14 -3.19
C GLN A 511 13.56 -8.68 -1.80
N ASN A 512 13.54 -7.37 -1.54
CA ASN A 512 14.02 -6.77 -0.28
C ASN A 512 12.89 -6.20 0.59
N GLU A 513 11.65 -6.22 0.11
CA GLU A 513 10.50 -5.61 0.74
C GLU A 513 9.72 -6.58 1.65
N PHE A 514 10.25 -7.78 1.88
CA PHE A 514 9.73 -8.69 2.91
C PHE A 514 10.24 -8.25 4.29
N VAL A 515 9.41 -7.56 5.05
CA VAL A 515 9.74 -6.97 6.35
C VAL A 515 8.65 -7.32 7.37
N PRO A 516 8.73 -8.47 8.05
CA PRO A 516 7.83 -8.82 9.14
C PRO A 516 7.85 -7.76 10.25
N TRP A 517 6.70 -7.46 10.83
CA TRP A 517 6.61 -6.47 11.91
C TRP A 517 7.33 -6.97 13.17
N GLN A 518 8.25 -6.17 13.69
CA GLN A 518 9.04 -6.46 14.89
C GLN A 518 8.59 -5.57 16.03
N ILE A 519 7.91 -6.13 17.03
CA ILE A 519 7.42 -5.40 18.22
C ILE A 519 8.02 -5.90 19.52
N SER A 520 8.85 -6.95 19.49
CA SER A 520 9.49 -7.53 20.67
C SER A 520 10.80 -6.84 21.01
N ALA A 521 11.16 -6.85 22.29
CA ALA A 521 12.53 -6.59 22.72
C ALA A 521 13.47 -7.67 22.19
N ILE A 522 14.68 -7.28 21.83
CA ILE A 522 15.80 -8.17 21.54
C ILE A 522 16.62 -8.27 22.83
N MET A 523 16.89 -9.50 23.32
CA MET A 523 17.59 -9.80 24.57
C MET A 523 18.90 -10.53 24.31
#